data_9fe1db8366e89c5d0f108adfe7b76ca9
#
_entry.id   9fe1db8366e89c5d0f108adfe7b76ca9
#
_cell.length_a   1.000
_cell.length_b   1.000
_cell.length_c   1.000
_cell.angle_alpha   90.00
_cell.angle_beta   90.00
_cell.angle_gamma   90.00
#
_symmetry.space_group_name_H-M   'P 1'
#
loop_
_entity.id
_entity.type
_entity.pdbx_description
1 polymer ?
#
loop_
_entity_poly.entity_id
_entity_poly.type
_entity_poly.pdbx_seq_one_letter_code
_entity_poly.pdbx_strand_id
1 'polypeptide(L)'
;MKEIITEAVKRRKKLIEGNVALIVVDIQGGSVKLLEEHGLTGLSTEGWVEMMRESKKLIEACRKADIPIIWFQEFHRKNLVDFGRETDGAEAIHSLEGDPTNAIIDEVAPHEGEYTIRKTRYNCFMGTGLEFWLNGVNVLPGDTLIFCGGMTNVCVHYSAAEAHQRDYHIRVVEECVAGSSRSAHEAALEQIEYLQTGARTKLADMLEAIREYKPVRAQKPGNFSGLT
;
A
#
# COMPACT_ATOMS: atom_id res chain seq x y z
N MET A 1 15.47 31.05 12.11
CA MET A 1 15.43 29.81 11.27
C MET A 1 15.52 28.53 12.09
N LYS A 2 16.50 28.35 13.00
CA LYS A 2 16.58 27.16 13.89
C LYS A 2 15.36 27.02 14.83
N GLU A 3 14.80 28.10 15.37
CA GLU A 3 13.60 28.08 16.23
C GLU A 3 12.35 27.67 15.48
N ILE A 4 12.16 28.15 14.26
CA ILE A 4 11.01 27.78 13.39
C ILE A 4 11.04 26.28 13.05
N ILE A 5 12.23 25.75 12.78
CA ILE A 5 12.41 24.31 12.52
C ILE A 5 12.10 23.49 13.78
N THR A 6 12.51 23.97 14.96
CA THR A 6 12.30 23.28 16.23
C THR A 6 10.82 23.24 16.65
N GLU A 7 10.03 24.29 16.38
CA GLU A 7 8.58 24.27 16.64
C GLU A 7 7.80 23.41 15.61
N ALA A 8 8.22 23.42 14.35
CA ALA A 8 7.63 22.55 13.32
C ALA A 8 7.86 21.06 13.65
N VAL A 9 9.01 20.70 14.23
CA VAL A 9 9.34 19.33 14.67
C VAL A 9 8.59 18.95 15.96
N LYS A 10 8.25 19.91 16.83
CA LYS A 10 7.53 19.66 18.09
C LYS A 10 6.02 19.50 17.94
N ARG A 11 5.40 19.95 16.86
CA ARG A 11 4.01 19.57 16.59
C ARG A 11 4.00 18.08 16.24
N ARG A 12 3.46 17.24 17.13
CA ARG A 12 3.01 15.89 16.74
C ARG A 12 2.10 16.08 15.54
N LYS A 13 2.65 15.87 14.34
CA LYS A 13 1.83 15.89 13.13
C LYS A 13 0.77 14.81 13.32
N LYS A 14 -0.48 15.15 13.06
CA LYS A 14 -1.53 14.13 12.99
C LYS A 14 -1.07 13.05 12.02
N LEU A 15 -1.32 11.80 12.36
CA LEU A 15 -0.98 10.70 11.44
C LEU A 15 -1.85 10.75 10.19
N ILE A 16 -3.10 11.18 10.31
CA ILE A 16 -4.03 11.36 9.19
C ILE A 16 -4.32 12.85 9.03
N GLU A 17 -3.90 13.41 7.90
CA GLU A 17 -4.21 14.77 7.46
C GLU A 17 -5.20 14.68 6.29
N GLY A 18 -6.26 15.50 6.33
CA GLY A 18 -7.28 15.51 5.29
C GLY A 18 -8.12 14.25 5.20
N ASN A 19 -8.53 13.87 4.00
CA ASN A 19 -9.10 12.56 3.73
C ASN A 19 -8.00 11.50 3.68
N VAL A 20 -8.38 10.22 3.65
CA VAL A 20 -7.40 9.14 3.68
C VAL A 20 -7.86 7.97 2.82
N ALA A 21 -6.91 7.27 2.20
CA ALA A 21 -7.13 5.96 1.57
C ALA A 21 -6.04 4.98 2.02
N LEU A 22 -6.40 3.70 2.12
CA LEU A 22 -5.45 2.61 2.29
C LEU A 22 -5.06 2.05 0.92
N ILE A 23 -3.77 1.97 0.66
CA ILE A 23 -3.17 1.35 -0.52
C ILE A 23 -2.58 0.01 -0.09
N VAL A 24 -3.22 -1.08 -0.52
CA VAL A 24 -2.75 -2.45 -0.26
C VAL A 24 -1.94 -2.91 -1.45
N VAL A 25 -0.65 -3.14 -1.23
CA VAL A 25 0.32 -3.40 -2.29
C VAL A 25 0.66 -4.88 -2.32
N ASP A 26 0.22 -5.58 -3.37
CA ASP A 26 0.66 -6.93 -3.77
C ASP A 26 0.69 -7.97 -2.63
N ILE A 27 -0.34 -8.02 -1.78
CA ILE A 27 -0.50 -9.11 -0.80
C ILE A 27 -1.03 -10.34 -1.53
N GLN A 28 -0.15 -10.97 -2.29
CA GLN A 28 -0.42 -12.12 -3.16
C GLN A 28 0.13 -13.42 -2.57
N GLY A 29 -0.30 -14.53 -3.12
CA GLY A 29 0.08 -15.89 -2.70
C GLY A 29 -1.09 -16.88 -2.72
N GLY A 30 -2.29 -16.42 -3.06
CA GLY A 30 -3.53 -17.21 -3.11
C GLY A 30 -4.08 -17.50 -1.72
N SER A 31 -3.31 -18.16 -0.86
CA SER A 31 -3.67 -18.42 0.54
C SER A 31 -2.42 -18.60 1.40
N VAL A 32 -2.56 -18.43 2.72
CA VAL A 32 -1.46 -18.69 3.66
C VAL A 32 -0.97 -20.12 3.53
N LYS A 33 -1.89 -21.09 3.39
CA LYS A 33 -1.53 -22.50 3.18
C LYS A 33 -0.66 -22.70 1.94
N LEU A 34 -1.04 -22.08 0.82
CA LEU A 34 -0.28 -22.18 -0.43
C LEU A 34 1.11 -21.56 -0.30
N LEU A 35 1.22 -20.42 0.41
CA LEU A 35 2.49 -19.80 0.72
C LEU A 35 3.39 -20.66 1.60
N GLU A 36 2.83 -21.32 2.62
CA GLU A 36 3.58 -22.20 3.51
C GLU A 36 4.08 -23.46 2.79
N GLU A 37 3.29 -23.98 1.83
CA GLU A 37 3.66 -25.17 1.04
C GLU A 37 4.67 -24.89 -0.08
N HIS A 38 4.59 -23.75 -0.74
CA HIS A 38 5.37 -23.46 -1.96
C HIS A 38 6.31 -22.27 -1.83
N GLY A 39 6.20 -21.49 -0.75
CA GLY A 39 6.91 -20.21 -0.62
C GLY A 39 6.40 -19.14 -1.61
N LEU A 40 7.04 -18.01 -1.61
CA LEU A 40 6.84 -17.00 -2.65
C LEU A 40 7.70 -17.37 -3.84
N THR A 41 7.09 -17.49 -5.03
CA THR A 41 7.81 -17.83 -6.25
C THR A 41 8.90 -16.79 -6.52
N GLY A 42 10.16 -17.19 -6.39
CA GLY A 42 11.32 -16.37 -6.70
C GLY A 42 11.76 -15.36 -5.63
N LEU A 43 11.05 -15.23 -4.52
CA LEU A 43 11.38 -14.27 -3.47
C LEU A 43 11.36 -14.92 -2.09
N SER A 44 12.46 -14.80 -1.35
CA SER A 44 12.53 -15.11 0.07
C SER A 44 12.19 -13.85 0.86
N THR A 45 10.91 -13.63 1.15
CA THR A 45 10.46 -12.51 1.99
C THR A 45 10.29 -12.98 3.41
N GLU A 46 11.27 -12.67 4.25
CA GLU A 46 11.19 -12.92 5.68
C GLU A 46 10.01 -12.12 6.28
N GLY A 47 9.15 -12.81 7.03
CA GLY A 47 8.02 -12.18 7.72
C GLY A 47 6.78 -11.91 6.87
N TRP A 48 6.67 -12.47 5.66
CA TRP A 48 5.50 -12.24 4.77
C TRP A 48 4.16 -12.63 5.41
N VAL A 49 4.08 -13.81 6.00
CA VAL A 49 2.85 -14.27 6.66
C VAL A 49 2.49 -13.40 7.87
N GLU A 50 3.49 -12.97 8.65
CA GLU A 50 3.25 -12.07 9.78
C GLU A 50 2.78 -10.70 9.30
N MET A 51 3.42 -10.12 8.29
CA MET A 51 3.00 -8.88 7.65
C MET A 51 1.55 -8.96 7.18
N MET A 52 1.15 -10.06 6.54
CA MET A 52 -0.23 -10.28 6.09
C MET A 52 -1.21 -10.28 7.26
N ARG A 53 -0.88 -10.95 8.37
CA ARG A 53 -1.72 -10.98 9.58
C ARG A 53 -1.88 -9.60 10.22
N GLU A 54 -0.80 -8.81 10.27
CA GLU A 54 -0.86 -7.45 10.79
C GLU A 54 -1.61 -6.51 9.81
N SER A 55 -1.42 -6.69 8.50
CA SER A 55 -2.17 -5.96 7.48
C SER A 55 -3.67 -6.23 7.56
N LYS A 56 -4.09 -7.45 7.91
CA LYS A 56 -5.51 -7.77 8.12
C LYS A 56 -6.14 -6.88 9.18
N LYS A 57 -5.44 -6.64 10.30
CA LYS A 57 -5.95 -5.76 11.38
C LYS A 57 -6.14 -4.32 10.89
N LEU A 58 -5.18 -3.83 10.10
CA LEU A 58 -5.22 -2.50 9.48
C LEU A 58 -6.38 -2.37 8.48
N ILE A 59 -6.53 -3.35 7.59
CA ILE A 59 -7.59 -3.42 6.58
C ILE A 59 -8.97 -3.43 7.25
N GLU A 60 -9.17 -4.26 8.27
CA GLU A 60 -10.42 -4.32 9.01
C GLU A 60 -10.74 -3.02 9.76
N ALA A 61 -9.73 -2.33 10.29
CA ALA A 61 -9.91 -1.03 10.90
C ALA A 61 -10.33 0.04 9.88
N CYS A 62 -9.73 0.05 8.70
CA CYS A 62 -10.11 0.95 7.60
C CYS A 62 -11.54 0.67 7.13
N ARG A 63 -11.94 -0.59 6.96
CA ARG A 63 -13.32 -0.99 6.63
C ARG A 63 -14.33 -0.46 7.65
N LYS A 64 -14.05 -0.62 8.95
CA LYS A 64 -14.91 -0.14 10.05
C LYS A 64 -15.03 1.38 10.10
N ALA A 65 -14.05 2.10 9.58
CA ALA A 65 -14.01 3.57 9.55
C ALA A 65 -14.46 4.15 8.20
N ASP A 66 -15.01 3.33 7.29
CA ASP A 66 -15.39 3.69 5.93
C ASP A 66 -14.26 4.38 5.14
N ILE A 67 -13.02 4.02 5.43
CA ILE A 67 -11.84 4.49 4.69
C ILE A 67 -11.74 3.70 3.38
N PRO A 68 -11.67 4.36 2.22
CA PRO A 68 -11.49 3.70 0.92
C PRO A 68 -10.23 2.83 0.90
N ILE A 69 -10.38 1.61 0.37
CA ILE A 69 -9.27 0.67 0.20
C ILE A 69 -9.06 0.43 -1.28
N ILE A 70 -7.85 0.63 -1.75
CA ILE A 70 -7.42 0.40 -3.12
C ILE A 70 -6.38 -0.70 -3.11
N TRP A 71 -6.68 -1.79 -3.78
CA TRP A 71 -5.85 -2.98 -3.87
C TRP A 71 -5.00 -2.94 -5.12
N PHE A 72 -3.75 -3.32 -4.99
CA PHE A 72 -2.87 -3.58 -6.11
C PHE A 72 -2.55 -5.06 -6.19
N GLN A 73 -2.54 -5.54 -7.42
CA GLN A 73 -2.12 -6.87 -7.80
C GLN A 73 -1.11 -6.74 -8.93
N GLU A 74 0.12 -7.14 -8.69
CA GLU A 74 1.08 -7.31 -9.77
C GLU A 74 0.65 -8.48 -10.65
N PHE A 75 0.64 -8.25 -11.98
CA PHE A 75 0.05 -9.21 -12.90
C PHE A 75 0.69 -9.11 -14.28
N HIS A 76 1.30 -10.19 -14.72
CA HIS A 76 1.98 -10.27 -16.00
C HIS A 76 1.39 -11.32 -16.92
N ARG A 77 1.49 -11.08 -18.23
CA ARG A 77 1.08 -12.03 -19.25
C ARG A 77 2.05 -13.21 -19.31
N LYS A 78 1.56 -14.41 -19.63
CA LYS A 78 2.39 -15.62 -19.77
C LYS A 78 3.50 -15.48 -20.82
N ASN A 79 3.30 -14.65 -21.84
CA ASN A 79 4.30 -14.39 -22.89
C ASN A 79 5.30 -13.30 -22.52
N LEU A 80 5.27 -12.78 -21.31
CA LEU A 80 6.19 -11.80 -20.74
C LEU A 80 6.25 -10.46 -21.47
N VAL A 81 5.29 -10.15 -22.35
CA VAL A 81 5.29 -8.92 -23.17
C VAL A 81 5.27 -7.64 -22.34
N ASP A 82 4.74 -7.72 -21.13
CA ASP A 82 4.57 -6.62 -20.18
C ASP A 82 5.50 -6.69 -18.96
N PHE A 83 6.39 -7.70 -18.90
CA PHE A 83 7.29 -7.92 -17.76
C PHE A 83 8.36 -6.82 -17.61
N GLY A 84 8.76 -6.22 -18.71
CA GLY A 84 9.77 -5.15 -18.72
C GLY A 84 11.16 -5.65 -18.36
N ARG A 85 11.87 -4.93 -17.50
CA ARG A 85 13.25 -5.22 -17.09
C ARG A 85 13.36 -5.82 -15.67
N GLU A 86 12.29 -6.34 -15.11
CA GLU A 86 12.28 -6.88 -13.75
C GLU A 86 13.18 -8.10 -13.58
N THR A 87 13.42 -8.85 -14.68
CA THR A 87 14.36 -9.99 -14.71
C THR A 87 15.84 -9.60 -14.85
N ASP A 88 16.14 -8.30 -14.95
CA ASP A 88 17.54 -7.85 -15.02
C ASP A 88 18.26 -7.92 -13.67
N GLY A 89 17.50 -8.00 -12.58
CA GLY A 89 18.00 -8.03 -11.21
C GLY A 89 17.97 -9.42 -10.58
N ALA A 90 17.60 -9.46 -9.31
CA ALA A 90 17.57 -10.68 -8.50
C ALA A 90 16.21 -11.40 -8.55
N GLU A 91 15.19 -10.79 -9.14
CA GLU A 91 13.85 -11.35 -9.18
C GLU A 91 13.71 -12.37 -10.31
N ALA A 92 13.13 -13.52 -9.98
CA ALA A 92 12.75 -14.51 -10.97
C ALA A 92 11.44 -14.09 -11.66
N ILE A 93 11.05 -14.79 -12.72
CA ILE A 93 9.73 -14.63 -13.32
C ILE A 93 8.66 -14.97 -12.29
N HIS A 94 7.72 -14.07 -12.07
CA HIS A 94 6.68 -14.17 -11.04
C HIS A 94 5.37 -13.51 -11.49
N SER A 95 4.34 -13.59 -10.67
CA SER A 95 3.05 -12.91 -10.86
C SER A 95 2.40 -13.16 -12.22
N LEU A 96 2.56 -14.36 -12.79
CA LEU A 96 2.07 -14.69 -14.11
C LEU A 96 0.57 -15.01 -14.13
N GLU A 97 -0.06 -14.65 -15.22
CA GLU A 97 -1.44 -15.04 -15.55
C GLU A 97 -1.67 -16.54 -15.43
N GLY A 98 -2.64 -16.94 -14.62
CA GLY A 98 -3.03 -18.35 -14.41
C GLY A 98 -2.18 -19.09 -13.37
N ASP A 99 -1.21 -18.45 -12.72
CA ASP A 99 -0.55 -19.00 -11.55
C ASP A 99 -1.46 -18.80 -10.32
N PRO A 100 -1.80 -19.84 -9.56
CA PRO A 100 -2.64 -19.71 -8.36
C PRO A 100 -2.03 -18.79 -7.30
N THR A 101 -0.70 -18.72 -7.20
CA THR A 101 0.01 -17.84 -6.25
C THR A 101 -0.08 -16.37 -6.62
N ASN A 102 -0.52 -16.05 -7.84
CA ASN A 102 -0.74 -14.67 -8.28
C ASN A 102 -2.01 -14.05 -7.67
N ALA A 103 -2.93 -14.83 -7.14
CA ALA A 103 -4.13 -14.30 -6.50
C ALA A 103 -3.79 -13.53 -5.21
N ILE A 104 -4.61 -12.52 -4.91
CA ILE A 104 -4.57 -11.88 -3.59
C ILE A 104 -4.92 -12.95 -2.55
N ILE A 105 -4.25 -12.91 -1.40
CA ILE A 105 -4.43 -13.90 -0.33
C ILE A 105 -5.87 -13.86 0.19
N ASP A 106 -6.54 -15.01 0.23
CA ASP A 106 -7.95 -15.15 0.60
C ASP A 106 -8.27 -14.59 2.00
N GLU A 107 -7.33 -14.68 2.94
CA GLU A 107 -7.49 -14.21 4.31
C GLU A 107 -7.67 -12.71 4.47
N VAL A 108 -7.30 -11.94 3.43
CA VAL A 108 -7.45 -10.46 3.39
C VAL A 108 -8.20 -9.97 2.15
N ALA A 109 -8.69 -10.87 1.32
CA ALA A 109 -9.26 -10.57 0.01
C ALA A 109 -10.18 -9.33 -0.04
N PRO A 110 -10.20 -8.61 -1.16
CA PRO A 110 -11.07 -7.46 -1.34
C PRO A 110 -12.54 -7.82 -1.15
N HIS A 111 -13.29 -6.95 -0.49
CA HIS A 111 -14.75 -7.06 -0.41
C HIS A 111 -15.41 -6.46 -1.66
N GLU A 112 -16.68 -6.80 -1.87
CA GLU A 112 -17.50 -6.17 -2.90
C GLU A 112 -17.50 -4.64 -2.73
N GLY A 113 -17.23 -3.92 -3.82
CA GLY A 113 -17.11 -2.46 -3.82
C GLY A 113 -15.71 -1.90 -3.52
N GLU A 114 -14.75 -2.74 -3.10
CA GLU A 114 -13.34 -2.33 -3.01
C GLU A 114 -12.66 -2.45 -4.39
N TYR A 115 -11.73 -1.53 -4.68
CA TYR A 115 -11.13 -1.43 -6.01
C TYR A 115 -9.84 -2.23 -6.10
N THR A 116 -9.77 -3.17 -7.06
CA THR A 116 -8.54 -3.91 -7.38
C THR A 116 -7.98 -3.42 -8.70
N ILE A 117 -6.73 -2.97 -8.67
CA ILE A 117 -5.99 -2.46 -9.83
C ILE A 117 -4.82 -3.42 -10.13
N ARG A 118 -4.75 -3.89 -11.37
CA ARG A 118 -3.59 -4.64 -11.83
C ARG A 118 -2.49 -3.70 -12.27
N LYS A 119 -1.26 -4.01 -11.91
CA LYS A 119 -0.07 -3.26 -12.31
C LYS A 119 0.98 -4.20 -12.92
N THR A 120 1.81 -3.65 -13.81
CA THR A 120 2.91 -4.34 -14.47
C THR A 120 4.24 -3.62 -14.22
N ARG A 121 4.28 -2.79 -13.18
CA ARG A 121 5.48 -2.09 -12.71
C ARG A 121 5.40 -1.95 -11.20
N TYR A 122 6.54 -1.78 -10.56
CA TYR A 122 6.63 -1.67 -9.10
C TYR A 122 5.77 -0.53 -8.53
N ASN A 123 5.85 0.65 -9.14
CA ASN A 123 5.15 1.84 -8.68
C ASN A 123 3.64 1.78 -8.98
N CYS A 124 2.81 1.92 -7.95
CA CYS A 124 1.35 1.88 -8.06
C CYS A 124 0.74 3.02 -8.88
N PHE A 125 1.44 4.10 -9.12
CA PHE A 125 0.97 5.20 -9.99
C PHE A 125 1.32 4.96 -11.47
N MET A 126 2.31 4.13 -11.75
CA MET A 126 2.82 4.00 -13.10
C MET A 126 1.90 3.15 -14.00
N GLY A 127 1.18 3.83 -14.89
CA GLY A 127 0.31 3.16 -15.88
C GLY A 127 -0.96 2.52 -15.33
N THR A 128 -1.39 2.87 -14.11
CA THR A 128 -2.52 2.22 -13.44
C THR A 128 -3.79 3.07 -13.36
N GLY A 129 -3.69 4.37 -13.52
CA GLY A 129 -4.81 5.27 -13.31
C GLY A 129 -5.22 5.45 -11.84
N LEU A 130 -4.34 5.14 -10.86
CA LEU A 130 -4.59 5.31 -9.42
C LEU A 130 -5.12 6.70 -9.07
N GLU A 131 -4.61 7.76 -9.72
CA GLU A 131 -5.05 9.14 -9.48
C GLU A 131 -6.53 9.35 -9.77
N PHE A 132 -7.09 8.70 -10.79
CA PHE A 132 -8.53 8.76 -11.08
C PHE A 132 -9.35 8.12 -9.96
N TRP A 133 -8.88 7.00 -9.41
CA TRP A 133 -9.54 6.34 -8.29
C TRP A 133 -9.46 7.18 -7.02
N LEU A 134 -8.29 7.72 -6.67
CA LEU A 134 -8.12 8.62 -5.53
C LEU A 134 -9.03 9.86 -5.65
N ASN A 135 -9.07 10.47 -6.84
CA ASN A 135 -9.98 11.58 -7.11
C ASN A 135 -11.46 11.15 -6.97
N GLY A 136 -11.80 9.97 -7.46
CA GLY A 136 -13.16 9.40 -7.35
C GLY A 136 -13.62 9.26 -5.90
N VAL A 137 -12.74 8.81 -5.01
CA VAL A 137 -13.03 8.68 -3.57
C VAL A 137 -12.74 9.96 -2.77
N ASN A 138 -12.49 11.08 -3.46
CA ASN A 138 -12.21 12.40 -2.87
C ASN A 138 -10.98 12.45 -1.95
N VAL A 139 -9.94 11.70 -2.32
CA VAL A 139 -8.61 11.75 -1.71
C VAL A 139 -7.67 12.44 -2.69
N LEU A 140 -7.20 13.63 -2.32
CA LEU A 140 -6.51 14.59 -3.20
C LEU A 140 -5.12 14.93 -2.67
N PRO A 141 -4.23 15.54 -3.46
CA PRO A 141 -2.98 16.11 -2.94
C PRO A 141 -3.23 16.94 -1.67
N GLY A 142 -2.40 16.73 -0.65
CA GLY A 142 -2.60 17.25 0.71
C GLY A 142 -3.32 16.29 1.66
N ASP A 143 -3.91 15.22 1.17
CA ASP A 143 -4.52 14.15 1.96
C ASP A 143 -3.53 13.03 2.28
N THR A 144 -3.97 12.02 3.05
CA THR A 144 -3.11 10.94 3.52
C THR A 144 -3.31 9.66 2.71
N LEU A 145 -2.20 9.02 2.32
CA LEU A 145 -2.17 7.65 1.82
C LEU A 145 -1.44 6.75 2.82
N ILE A 146 -2.14 5.71 3.28
CA ILE A 146 -1.59 4.66 4.14
C ILE A 146 -1.18 3.49 3.24
N PHE A 147 0.00 2.93 3.45
CA PHE A 147 0.54 1.82 2.66
C PHE A 147 0.75 0.58 3.53
N CYS A 148 0.37 -0.58 3.02
CA CYS A 148 0.72 -1.90 3.54
C CYS A 148 0.98 -2.87 2.38
N GLY A 149 1.61 -4.01 2.66
CA GLY A 149 1.93 -5.05 1.68
C GLY A 149 3.41 -5.13 1.35
N GLY A 150 3.76 -5.46 0.12
CA GLY A 150 5.16 -5.72 -0.25
C GLY A 150 5.53 -5.39 -1.69
N MET A 151 6.82 -5.38 -1.98
CA MET A 151 7.89 -5.40 -0.96
C MET A 151 8.21 -4.00 -0.48
N THR A 152 8.54 -3.88 0.81
CA THR A 152 8.87 -2.58 1.45
C THR A 152 9.87 -1.76 0.65
N ASN A 153 10.96 -2.41 0.18
CA ASN A 153 12.06 -1.75 -0.53
C ASN A 153 11.86 -1.65 -2.05
N VAL A 154 10.74 -2.12 -2.57
CA VAL A 154 10.42 -2.10 -4.01
C VAL A 154 9.05 -1.44 -4.23
N CYS A 155 7.98 -2.19 -4.40
CA CYS A 155 6.67 -1.65 -4.77
C CYS A 155 6.15 -0.61 -3.77
N VAL A 156 6.26 -0.86 -2.46
CA VAL A 156 5.84 0.08 -1.42
C VAL A 156 6.70 1.34 -1.44
N HIS A 157 8.04 1.19 -1.48
CA HIS A 157 8.96 2.33 -1.50
C HIS A 157 8.73 3.24 -2.69
N TYR A 158 8.72 2.68 -3.92
CA TYR A 158 8.51 3.49 -5.13
C TYR A 158 7.15 4.18 -5.14
N SER A 159 6.11 3.50 -4.65
CA SER A 159 4.76 4.06 -4.59
C SER A 159 4.63 5.15 -3.54
N ALA A 160 5.20 4.96 -2.36
CA ALA A 160 5.19 5.97 -1.29
C ALA A 160 6.03 7.20 -1.68
N ALA A 161 7.21 7.01 -2.30
CA ALA A 161 8.04 8.10 -2.79
C ALA A 161 7.33 8.91 -3.89
N GLU A 162 6.65 8.25 -4.82
CA GLU A 162 5.84 8.91 -5.85
C GLU A 162 4.65 9.66 -5.24
N ALA A 163 3.95 9.07 -4.28
CA ALA A 163 2.86 9.73 -3.56
C ALA A 163 3.34 10.99 -2.86
N HIS A 164 4.52 10.95 -2.22
CA HIS A 164 5.12 12.12 -1.60
C HIS A 164 5.40 13.23 -2.63
N GLN A 165 5.95 12.89 -3.81
CA GLN A 165 6.21 13.84 -4.88
C GLN A 165 4.93 14.39 -5.55
N ARG A 166 3.78 13.76 -5.31
CA ARG A 166 2.44 14.21 -5.72
C ARG A 166 1.70 14.93 -4.60
N ASP A 167 2.43 15.40 -3.59
CA ASP A 167 1.92 16.19 -2.46
C ASP A 167 0.98 15.43 -1.51
N TYR A 168 0.99 14.10 -1.48
CA TYR A 168 0.27 13.33 -0.45
C TYR A 168 1.08 13.22 0.85
N HIS A 169 0.38 13.20 1.97
CA HIS A 169 0.96 12.71 3.22
C HIS A 169 1.06 11.18 3.15
N ILE A 170 2.26 10.65 3.33
CA ILE A 170 2.50 9.21 3.27
C ILE A 170 2.64 8.61 4.67
N ARG A 171 2.06 7.42 4.87
CA ARG A 171 2.21 6.60 6.07
C ARG A 171 2.43 5.15 5.66
N VAL A 172 3.59 4.62 5.97
CA VAL A 172 3.92 3.20 5.78
C VAL A 172 3.87 2.55 7.15
N VAL A 173 2.95 1.60 7.32
CA VAL A 173 2.75 0.91 8.60
C VAL A 173 3.76 -0.22 8.71
N GLU A 174 4.74 -0.05 9.60
CA GLU A 174 5.95 -0.86 9.68
C GLU A 174 5.69 -2.35 9.81
N GLU A 175 4.76 -2.75 10.67
CA GLU A 175 4.39 -4.15 10.89
C GLU A 175 3.55 -4.73 9.73
N CYS A 176 3.02 -3.87 8.87
CA CYS A 176 2.17 -4.24 7.75
C CYS A 176 2.91 -4.25 6.40
N VAL A 177 4.24 -4.20 6.41
CA VAL A 177 5.07 -4.28 5.19
C VAL A 177 6.21 -5.29 5.38
N ALA A 178 6.59 -5.99 4.31
CA ALA A 178 7.72 -6.92 4.31
C ALA A 178 8.63 -6.65 3.10
N GLY A 179 9.94 -6.73 3.28
CA GLY A 179 10.94 -6.46 2.26
C GLY A 179 11.63 -7.72 1.72
N SER A 180 12.44 -7.55 0.68
CA SER A 180 13.22 -8.64 0.08
C SER A 180 14.30 -9.22 1.02
N SER A 181 14.71 -8.45 2.01
CA SER A 181 15.54 -8.85 3.13
C SER A 181 15.32 -7.89 4.30
N ARG A 182 15.71 -8.29 5.51
CA ARG A 182 15.61 -7.44 6.69
C ARG A 182 16.37 -6.12 6.54
N SER A 183 17.59 -6.16 6.01
CA SER A 183 18.40 -4.96 5.79
C SER A 183 17.80 -4.02 4.76
N ALA A 184 17.27 -4.54 3.65
CA ALA A 184 16.62 -3.76 2.62
C ALA A 184 15.30 -3.15 3.13
N HIS A 185 14.53 -3.90 3.92
CA HIS A 185 13.33 -3.41 4.60
C HIS A 185 13.62 -2.21 5.50
N GLU A 186 14.59 -2.34 6.42
CA GLU A 186 14.96 -1.26 7.34
C GLU A 186 15.48 -0.03 6.60
N ALA A 187 16.35 -0.21 5.61
CA ALA A 187 16.86 0.89 4.81
C ALA A 187 15.75 1.64 4.06
N ALA A 188 14.77 0.93 3.53
CA ALA A 188 13.62 1.54 2.85
C ALA A 188 12.73 2.33 3.83
N LEU A 189 12.48 1.80 5.02
CA LEU A 189 11.71 2.51 6.06
C LEU A 189 12.43 3.76 6.55
N GLU A 190 13.77 3.73 6.69
CA GLU A 190 14.58 4.89 7.02
C GLU A 190 14.49 5.97 5.92
N GLN A 191 14.54 5.57 4.64
CA GLN A 191 14.41 6.50 3.52
C GLN A 191 13.01 7.13 3.45
N ILE A 192 11.96 6.36 3.71
CA ILE A 192 10.57 6.86 3.75
C ILE A 192 10.42 7.88 4.89
N GLU A 193 10.97 7.62 6.07
CA GLU A 193 10.98 8.57 7.19
C GLU A 193 11.79 9.84 6.88
N TYR A 194 12.89 9.71 6.11
CA TYR A 194 13.67 10.85 5.65
C TYR A 194 12.88 11.75 4.70
N LEU A 195 12.06 11.17 3.81
CA LEU A 195 11.22 11.94 2.88
C LEU A 195 10.15 12.73 3.62
N GLN A 196 9.53 12.12 4.63
CA GLN A 196 8.47 12.78 5.39
C GLN A 196 8.48 12.28 6.85
N THR A 197 8.76 13.17 7.78
CA THR A 197 8.75 12.85 9.21
C THR A 197 7.40 12.29 9.67
N GLY A 198 7.40 11.11 10.28
CA GLY A 198 6.23 10.35 10.70
C GLY A 198 5.62 9.50 9.59
N ALA A 199 6.32 9.33 8.46
CA ALA A 199 5.88 8.43 7.41
C ALA A 199 6.08 6.96 7.79
N ARG A 200 7.14 6.61 8.51
CA ARG A 200 7.29 5.32 9.19
C ARG A 200 6.41 5.31 10.44
N THR A 201 5.39 4.50 10.47
CA THR A 201 4.35 4.53 11.52
C THR A 201 4.13 3.14 12.10
N LYS A 202 3.92 3.06 13.42
CA LYS A 202 3.55 1.81 14.08
C LYS A 202 2.07 1.49 13.89
N LEU A 203 1.74 0.20 13.76
CA LEU A 203 0.35 -0.26 13.61
C LEU A 203 -0.54 0.23 14.76
N ALA A 204 -0.08 0.16 16.01
CA ALA A 204 -0.85 0.59 17.17
C ALA A 204 -1.26 2.06 17.08
N ASP A 205 -0.33 2.94 16.69
CA ASP A 205 -0.56 4.39 16.54
C ASP A 205 -1.52 4.67 15.36
N MET A 206 -1.36 3.91 14.26
CA MET A 206 -2.25 4.05 13.11
C MET A 206 -3.67 3.58 13.41
N LEU A 207 -3.84 2.47 14.12
CA LEU A 207 -5.17 1.99 14.55
C LEU A 207 -5.87 2.99 15.49
N GLU A 208 -5.12 3.69 16.34
CA GLU A 208 -5.67 4.76 17.16
C GLU A 208 -6.11 5.96 16.31
N ALA A 209 -5.26 6.40 15.37
CA ALA A 209 -5.58 7.48 14.45
C ALA A 209 -6.81 7.18 13.57
N ILE A 210 -6.96 5.92 13.12
CA ILE A 210 -8.14 5.47 12.35
C ILE A 210 -9.41 5.51 13.20
N ARG A 211 -9.36 5.11 14.47
CA ARG A 211 -10.53 5.19 15.38
C ARG A 211 -11.03 6.62 15.61
N GLU A 212 -10.11 7.58 15.59
CA GLU A 212 -10.43 9.00 15.78
C GLU A 212 -10.74 9.72 14.46
N TYR A 213 -10.50 9.06 13.33
CA TYR A 213 -10.64 9.66 12.00
C TYR A 213 -12.09 10.07 11.72
N LYS A 214 -12.21 11.27 11.15
CA LYS A 214 -13.45 11.78 10.54
C LYS A 214 -13.11 12.41 9.20
N PRO A 215 -13.81 12.07 8.13
CA PRO A 215 -13.56 12.65 6.83
C PRO A 215 -13.74 14.17 6.86
N VAL A 216 -12.81 14.88 6.27
CA VAL A 216 -12.84 16.35 6.15
C VAL A 216 -13.79 16.76 5.00
N ARG A 217 -13.85 15.93 3.96
CA ARG A 217 -14.74 16.08 2.81
C ARG A 217 -15.53 14.79 2.63
N ALA A 218 -16.82 14.91 2.37
CA ALA A 218 -17.64 13.75 2.02
C ALA A 218 -17.09 13.03 0.78
N GLN A 219 -17.25 11.72 0.72
CA GLN A 219 -16.99 10.97 -0.51
C GLN A 219 -17.92 11.52 -1.61
N LYS A 220 -17.40 11.62 -2.83
CA LYS A 220 -18.24 12.05 -3.96
C LYS A 220 -19.32 11.00 -4.17
N PRO A 221 -20.61 11.39 -4.20
CA PRO A 221 -21.64 10.44 -4.62
C PRO A 221 -21.31 9.98 -6.04
N GLY A 222 -21.37 8.69 -6.28
CA GLY A 222 -21.24 8.16 -7.64
C GLY A 222 -22.25 8.89 -8.53
N ASN A 223 -21.80 9.42 -9.67
CA ASN A 223 -22.67 10.18 -10.60
C ASN A 223 -23.77 9.34 -11.26
N PHE A 224 -24.05 8.14 -10.76
CA PHE A 224 -24.96 7.16 -11.32
C PHE A 224 -26.20 6.86 -10.46
N SER A 225 -26.50 7.68 -9.46
CA SER A 225 -27.70 7.53 -8.62
C SER A 225 -29.05 7.71 -9.37
N GLY A 226 -29.05 7.71 -10.68
CA GLY A 226 -30.23 7.85 -11.53
C GLY A 226 -30.39 6.76 -12.61
N LEU A 227 -29.62 5.66 -12.55
CA LEU A 227 -29.67 4.58 -13.54
C LEU A 227 -30.15 3.23 -12.94
N THR A 228 -31.06 3.27 -11.97
CA THR A 228 -31.80 2.08 -11.51
C THR A 228 -33.19 2.13 -12.04
#